data_970c8934787e8eb9e5a83c9140830ecd
#
_entry.id   970c8934787e8eb9e5a83c9140830ecd
#
_cell.length_a   1.000
_cell.length_b   1.000
_cell.length_c   1.000
_cell.angle_alpha   90.00
_cell.angle_beta   90.00
_cell.angle_gamma   90.00
#
_symmetry.space_group_name_H-M   'P 1'
#
loop_
_entity.id
_entity.type
_entity.pdbx_description
1 polymer ?
#
loop_
_entity_poly.entity_id
_entity_poly.type
_entity_poly.pdbx_seq_one_letter_code
_entity_poly.pdbx_strand_id
1 'polypeptide(L)'
;CWSSLLTPRAIFYRFEKGLHKTDISVAVVVQKMVQSEISGIAFSVHPITEDSNQLIIEAGYGLGEAIVSGSITPDSYVVEKDLKKIIDINISEQKKAIVKAGKDNNWIMIDKEKRSVQKLSNEKILELSELVIKIEHHYGFPCDIEWAFERGKFYIVQSRPITTLKKII
;
A
#
# COMPACT_ATOMS: atom_id res chain seq x y z
N CYS A 1 -3.58 17.00 -12.41
CA CYS A 1 -4.44 15.79 -12.45
C CYS A 1 -5.37 15.82 -13.68
N TRP A 2 -6.20 16.85 -13.91
CA TRP A 2 -7.14 16.85 -15.05
C TRP A 2 -6.46 16.67 -16.41
N SER A 3 -5.28 17.27 -16.62
CA SER A 3 -4.50 17.10 -17.85
C SER A 3 -4.07 15.64 -18.10
N SER A 4 -4.09 14.77 -17.09
CA SER A 4 -3.72 13.36 -17.25
C SER A 4 -4.67 12.60 -18.18
N LEU A 5 -5.92 13.06 -18.35
CA LEU A 5 -6.88 12.52 -19.33
C LEU A 5 -6.41 12.66 -20.79
N LEU A 6 -5.55 13.63 -21.05
CA LEU A 6 -5.06 13.99 -22.39
C LEU A 6 -3.67 13.41 -22.68
N THR A 7 -3.12 12.60 -21.77
CA THR A 7 -1.86 11.91 -22.03
C THR A 7 -2.04 10.80 -23.09
N PRO A 8 -1.03 10.54 -23.94
CA PRO A 8 -1.12 9.49 -24.95
C PRO A 8 -1.52 8.12 -24.36
N ARG A 9 -0.98 7.78 -23.16
CA ARG A 9 -1.31 6.54 -22.46
C ARG A 9 -2.79 6.47 -22.06
N ALA A 10 -3.36 7.55 -21.55
CA ALA A 10 -4.77 7.59 -21.14
C ALA A 10 -5.69 7.50 -22.35
N ILE A 11 -5.35 8.18 -23.46
CA ILE A 11 -6.09 8.13 -24.70
C ILE A 11 -6.08 6.71 -25.27
N PHE A 12 -4.90 6.09 -25.38
CA PHE A 12 -4.76 4.72 -25.87
C PHE A 12 -5.59 3.71 -25.04
N TYR A 13 -5.47 3.79 -23.70
CA TYR A 13 -6.24 2.94 -22.79
C TYR A 13 -7.76 3.08 -22.98
N ARG A 14 -8.25 4.31 -23.18
CA ARG A 14 -9.68 4.56 -23.44
C ARG A 14 -10.14 3.93 -24.73
N PHE A 15 -9.33 3.98 -25.78
CA PHE A 15 -9.63 3.31 -27.05
C PHE A 15 -9.66 1.79 -26.88
N GLU A 16 -8.65 1.22 -26.23
CA GLU A 16 -8.56 -0.23 -25.98
C GLU A 16 -9.76 -0.76 -25.18
N LYS A 17 -10.24 0.02 -24.21
CA LYS A 17 -11.40 -0.34 -23.38
C LYS A 17 -12.74 0.07 -23.96
N GLY A 18 -12.80 0.62 -25.17
CA GLY A 18 -14.03 1.09 -25.80
C GLY A 18 -14.67 2.32 -25.15
N LEU A 19 -13.93 3.02 -24.29
CA LEU A 19 -14.40 4.18 -23.52
C LEU A 19 -14.22 5.52 -24.25
N HIS A 20 -13.80 5.50 -25.51
CA HIS A 20 -13.51 6.72 -26.30
C HIS A 20 -14.75 7.54 -26.66
N LYS A 21 -15.97 6.96 -26.56
CA LYS A 21 -17.25 7.62 -26.78
C LYS A 21 -17.96 8.05 -25.50
N THR A 22 -17.35 7.77 -24.33
CA THR A 22 -17.92 8.06 -23.02
C THR A 22 -17.31 9.34 -22.46
N ASP A 23 -18.15 10.23 -21.93
CA ASP A 23 -17.66 11.37 -21.17
C ASP A 23 -17.01 10.87 -19.87
N ILE A 24 -15.71 11.02 -19.78
CA ILE A 24 -14.93 10.63 -18.61
C ILE A 24 -14.46 11.88 -17.88
N SER A 25 -14.85 12.00 -16.62
CA SER A 25 -14.38 13.03 -15.71
C SER A 25 -13.42 12.46 -14.67
N VAL A 26 -12.50 13.29 -14.21
CA VAL A 26 -11.60 12.94 -13.10
C VAL A 26 -11.90 13.84 -11.91
N ALA A 27 -12.30 13.22 -10.82
CA ALA A 27 -12.33 13.88 -9.51
C ALA A 27 -10.91 13.98 -8.94
N VAL A 28 -10.57 15.12 -8.37
CA VAL A 28 -9.27 15.36 -7.75
C VAL A 28 -9.45 15.49 -6.25
N VAL A 29 -8.86 14.59 -5.50
CA VAL A 29 -8.83 14.62 -4.04
C VAL A 29 -7.57 15.36 -3.60
N VAL A 30 -7.73 16.42 -2.80
CA VAL A 30 -6.63 17.12 -2.15
C VAL A 30 -6.48 16.56 -0.73
N GLN A 31 -5.40 15.82 -0.51
CA GLN A 31 -5.15 15.10 0.74
C GLN A 31 -3.94 15.68 1.45
N LYS A 32 -4.03 15.82 2.79
CA LYS A 32 -2.89 16.23 3.61
C LYS A 32 -1.79 15.16 3.52
N MET A 33 -0.56 15.62 3.24
CA MET A 33 0.60 14.74 3.18
C MET A 33 0.95 14.21 4.58
N VAL A 34 1.01 12.90 4.75
CA VAL A 34 1.52 12.24 5.96
C VAL A 34 3.04 12.20 5.89
N GLN A 35 3.72 12.64 6.96
CA GLN A 35 5.18 12.57 7.07
C GLN A 35 5.58 11.18 7.60
N SER A 36 5.39 10.15 6.76
CA SER A 36 5.50 8.77 7.20
C SER A 36 6.92 8.40 7.64
N GLU A 37 7.01 7.87 8.86
CA GLU A 37 8.19 7.20 9.39
C GLU A 37 8.32 5.81 8.76
N ILE A 38 7.17 5.14 8.62
CA ILE A 38 6.99 3.84 7.98
C ILE A 38 5.75 3.93 7.11
N SER A 39 5.77 3.28 5.97
CA SER A 39 4.61 3.19 5.08
C SER A 39 4.61 1.86 4.35
N GLY A 40 3.52 1.56 3.66
CA GLY A 40 3.45 0.32 2.93
C GLY A 40 2.14 0.08 2.21
N ILE A 41 1.99 -1.17 1.81
CA ILE A 41 0.80 -1.70 1.16
C ILE A 41 0.26 -2.84 2.03
N ALA A 42 -1.06 -2.99 2.07
CA ALA A 42 -1.70 -4.14 2.69
C ALA A 42 -2.73 -4.73 1.72
N PHE A 43 -2.68 -6.03 1.54
CA PHE A 43 -3.66 -6.79 0.77
C PHE A 43 -4.58 -7.51 1.74
N SER A 44 -5.87 -7.25 1.67
CA SER A 44 -6.82 -7.88 2.58
C SER A 44 -7.05 -9.38 2.30
N VAL A 45 -6.58 -9.87 1.16
CA VAL A 45 -6.54 -11.29 0.78
C VAL A 45 -5.15 -11.59 0.25
N HIS A 46 -4.61 -12.76 0.53
CA HIS A 46 -3.28 -13.14 0.07
C HIS A 46 -3.21 -13.15 -1.49
N PRO A 47 -2.45 -12.26 -2.14
CA PRO A 47 -2.56 -12.03 -3.59
C PRO A 47 -2.04 -13.18 -4.46
N ILE A 48 -1.25 -14.11 -3.88
CA ILE A 48 -0.66 -15.24 -4.61
C ILE A 48 -1.46 -16.53 -4.35
N THR A 49 -1.74 -16.84 -3.08
CA THR A 49 -2.47 -18.06 -2.71
C THR A 49 -3.99 -17.90 -2.85
N GLU A 50 -4.46 -16.65 -2.95
CA GLU A 50 -5.88 -16.29 -2.97
C GLU A 50 -6.65 -16.71 -1.70
N ASP A 51 -5.91 -17.02 -0.61
CA ASP A 51 -6.51 -17.37 0.66
C ASP A 51 -7.18 -16.15 1.30
N SER A 52 -8.51 -16.19 1.39
CA SER A 52 -9.32 -15.11 1.95
C SER A 52 -9.15 -14.93 3.46
N ASN A 53 -8.67 -15.94 4.17
CA ASN A 53 -8.38 -15.87 5.61
C ASN A 53 -6.99 -15.30 5.93
N GLN A 54 -6.17 -15.04 4.92
CA GLN A 54 -4.85 -14.46 5.08
C GLN A 54 -4.80 -13.06 4.48
N LEU A 55 -4.21 -12.12 5.20
CA LEU A 55 -3.84 -10.82 4.67
C LEU A 55 -2.33 -10.64 4.69
N ILE A 56 -1.81 -9.82 3.78
CA ILE A 56 -0.38 -9.46 3.71
C ILE A 56 -0.21 -7.98 4.01
N ILE A 57 0.81 -7.66 4.81
CA ILE A 57 1.26 -6.29 5.05
C ILE A 57 2.71 -6.18 4.58
N GLU A 58 2.98 -5.25 3.70
CA GLU A 58 4.32 -4.84 3.29
C GLU A 58 4.67 -3.52 3.98
N ALA A 59 5.89 -3.40 4.52
CA ALA A 59 6.32 -2.24 5.29
C ALA A 59 7.75 -1.81 4.97
N GLY A 60 7.98 -0.51 4.83
CA GLY A 60 9.30 0.08 4.64
C GLY A 60 9.41 1.44 5.30
N TYR A 61 10.63 1.86 5.61
CA TYR A 61 10.90 3.20 6.12
C TYR A 61 10.65 4.27 5.07
N GLY A 62 10.08 5.39 5.51
CA GLY A 62 9.84 6.58 4.70
C GLY A 62 8.52 6.58 3.95
N LEU A 63 8.47 7.30 2.83
CA LEU A 63 7.27 7.47 2.02
C LEU A 63 6.98 6.23 1.17
N GLY A 64 5.71 5.87 1.02
CA GLY A 64 5.22 4.71 0.26
C GLY A 64 5.62 4.67 -1.21
N GLU A 65 5.96 5.82 -1.80
CA GLU A 65 6.47 5.93 -3.17
C GLU A 65 7.62 4.96 -3.45
N ALA A 66 8.52 4.73 -2.48
CA ALA A 66 9.65 3.83 -2.63
C ALA A 66 9.23 2.36 -2.76
N ILE A 67 8.13 1.96 -2.11
CA ILE A 67 7.57 0.60 -2.16
C ILE A 67 6.77 0.42 -3.44
N VAL A 68 5.82 1.33 -3.71
CA VAL A 68 4.95 1.28 -4.89
C VAL A 68 5.73 1.28 -6.20
N SER A 69 6.85 2.03 -6.25
CA SER A 69 7.74 2.04 -7.43
C SER A 69 8.67 0.82 -7.53
N GLY A 70 8.70 -0.07 -6.53
CA GLY A 70 9.63 -1.20 -6.48
C GLY A 70 11.09 -0.79 -6.27
N SER A 71 11.34 0.44 -5.79
CA SER A 71 12.71 0.96 -5.59
C SER A 71 13.41 0.41 -4.35
N ILE A 72 12.67 -0.20 -3.45
CA ILE A 72 13.13 -0.91 -2.26
C ILE A 72 12.37 -2.24 -2.12
N THR A 73 12.96 -3.19 -1.41
CA THR A 73 12.29 -4.42 -0.98
C THR A 73 11.76 -4.18 0.44
N PRO A 74 10.42 -4.24 0.66
CA PRO A 74 9.82 -4.07 1.98
C PRO A 74 9.98 -5.32 2.85
N ASP A 75 9.73 -5.19 4.16
CA ASP A 75 9.35 -6.33 4.98
C ASP A 75 7.98 -6.84 4.55
N SER A 76 7.72 -8.13 4.75
CA SER A 76 6.43 -8.75 4.49
C SER A 76 5.95 -9.52 5.72
N TYR A 77 4.70 -9.31 6.08
CA TYR A 77 4.04 -9.97 7.22
C TYR A 77 2.76 -10.62 6.75
N VAL A 78 2.57 -11.90 7.08
CA VAL A 78 1.32 -12.62 6.81
C VAL A 78 0.54 -12.79 8.11
N VAL A 79 -0.72 -12.36 8.10
CA VAL A 79 -1.60 -12.44 9.27
C VAL A 79 -2.81 -13.29 8.92
N GLU A 80 -3.12 -14.27 9.76
CA GLU A 80 -4.35 -15.04 9.72
C GLU A 80 -5.47 -14.25 10.41
N LYS A 81 -6.56 -14.00 9.69
CA LYS A 81 -7.62 -13.09 10.13
C LYS A 81 -8.44 -13.65 11.29
N ASP A 82 -8.87 -14.91 11.19
CA ASP A 82 -9.76 -15.53 12.19
C ASP A 82 -9.09 -15.64 13.55
N LEU A 83 -7.83 -16.04 13.58
CA LEU A 83 -7.05 -16.19 14.81
C LEU A 83 -6.34 -14.91 15.24
N LYS A 84 -6.37 -13.87 14.40
CA LYS A 84 -5.61 -12.61 14.60
C LYS A 84 -4.16 -12.88 14.95
N LYS A 85 -3.53 -13.77 14.18
CA LYS A 85 -2.19 -14.26 14.46
C LYS A 85 -1.25 -13.98 13.29
N ILE A 86 -0.07 -13.48 13.59
CA ILE A 86 1.01 -13.37 12.60
C ILE A 86 1.54 -14.78 12.36
N ILE A 87 1.48 -15.27 11.12
CA ILE A 87 1.91 -16.61 10.73
C ILE A 87 3.23 -16.62 9.98
N ASP A 88 3.63 -15.49 9.39
CA ASP A 88 4.93 -15.33 8.75
C ASP A 88 5.47 -13.91 8.87
N ILE A 89 6.80 -13.79 9.02
CA ILE A 89 7.54 -12.52 9.09
C ILE A 89 8.78 -12.65 8.22
N ASN A 90 8.87 -11.88 7.16
CA ASN A 90 10.05 -11.78 6.31
C ASN A 90 10.62 -10.38 6.38
N ILE A 91 11.84 -10.24 6.92
CA ILE A 91 12.53 -8.95 7.10
C ILE A 91 13.53 -8.76 5.98
N SER A 92 13.45 -7.61 5.30
CA SER A 92 14.33 -7.23 4.20
C SER A 92 15.30 -6.13 4.61
N GLU A 93 16.55 -6.19 4.09
CA GLU A 93 17.51 -5.10 4.28
C GLU A 93 17.08 -3.88 3.46
N GLN A 94 16.78 -2.77 4.13
CA GLN A 94 16.47 -1.51 3.47
C GLN A 94 17.62 -0.51 3.67
N LYS A 95 18.31 -0.15 2.57
CA LYS A 95 19.50 0.73 2.61
C LYS A 95 19.17 2.21 2.49
N LYS A 96 18.05 2.55 1.84
CA LYS A 96 17.64 3.93 1.54
C LYS A 96 16.13 4.10 1.71
N ALA A 97 15.70 5.32 1.98
CA ALA A 97 14.28 5.69 2.09
C ALA A 97 14.02 7.03 1.39
N ILE A 98 12.79 7.23 0.94
CA ILE A 98 12.33 8.55 0.50
C ILE A 98 11.70 9.25 1.69
N VAL A 99 12.10 10.48 1.94
CA VAL A 99 11.52 11.34 2.98
C VAL A 99 11.15 12.70 2.43
N LYS A 100 10.17 13.33 3.04
CA LYS A 100 9.80 14.71 2.72
C LYS A 100 10.88 15.68 3.21
N ALA A 101 11.40 16.51 2.31
CA ALA A 101 12.40 17.55 2.59
C ALA A 101 11.93 18.88 2.02
N GLY A 102 11.29 19.71 2.85
CA GLY A 102 10.72 20.97 2.41
C GLY A 102 9.59 20.76 1.38
N LYS A 103 9.78 21.25 0.15
CA LYS A 103 8.79 21.11 -0.95
C LYS A 103 8.96 19.80 -1.73
N ASP A 104 10.14 19.18 -1.68
CA ASP A 104 10.51 18.01 -2.48
C ASP A 104 10.62 16.74 -1.64
N ASN A 105 10.73 15.61 -2.32
CA ASN A 105 11.02 14.30 -1.72
C ASN A 105 12.49 13.97 -2.01
N ASN A 106 13.23 13.59 -0.98
CA ASN A 106 14.65 13.27 -1.11
C ASN A 106 14.95 11.84 -0.64
N TRP A 107 15.90 11.19 -1.31
CA TRP A 107 16.47 9.95 -0.84
C TRP A 107 17.44 10.20 0.31
N ILE A 108 17.31 9.44 1.38
CA ILE A 108 18.26 9.38 2.49
C ILE A 108 18.79 7.97 2.65
N MET A 109 20.00 7.85 3.19
CA MET A 109 20.57 6.55 3.59
C MET A 109 20.11 6.21 5.00
N ILE A 110 19.71 4.96 5.21
CA ILE A 110 19.33 4.43 6.52
C ILE A 110 20.60 3.97 7.25
N ASP A 111 20.69 4.27 8.56
CA ASP A 111 21.77 3.82 9.43
C ASP A 111 21.91 2.30 9.36
N LYS A 112 23.15 1.80 9.31
CA LYS A 112 23.42 0.37 9.13
C LYS A 112 22.71 -0.53 10.14
N GLU A 113 22.61 -0.06 11.39
CA GLU A 113 22.00 -0.79 12.50
C GLU A 113 20.47 -0.97 12.31
N LYS A 114 19.82 -0.09 11.55
CA LYS A 114 18.38 -0.11 11.32
C LYS A 114 17.95 -0.86 10.05
N ARG A 115 18.87 -1.13 9.13
CA ARG A 115 18.55 -1.65 7.80
C ARG A 115 17.82 -2.97 7.81
N SER A 116 18.21 -3.88 8.71
CA SER A 116 17.66 -5.24 8.85
C SER A 116 16.80 -5.40 10.10
N VAL A 117 16.31 -4.28 10.66
CA VAL A 117 15.38 -4.31 11.79
C VAL A 117 13.95 -4.39 11.26
N GLN A 118 13.11 -5.18 11.91
CA GLN A 118 11.67 -5.27 11.65
C GLN A 118 11.04 -3.87 11.73
N LYS A 119 10.32 -3.44 10.68
CA LYS A 119 9.79 -2.07 10.55
C LYS A 119 8.59 -1.82 11.46
N LEU A 120 7.72 -2.81 11.63
CA LEU A 120 6.57 -2.73 12.54
C LEU A 120 6.72 -3.73 13.67
N SER A 121 6.42 -3.35 14.91
CA SER A 121 6.29 -4.31 16.02
C SER A 121 5.10 -5.25 15.79
N ASN A 122 5.09 -6.40 16.44
CA ASN A 122 4.00 -7.38 16.31
C ASN A 122 2.64 -6.77 16.68
N GLU A 123 2.59 -5.91 17.71
CA GLU A 123 1.38 -5.21 18.13
C GLU A 123 0.89 -4.28 17.00
N LYS A 124 1.81 -3.57 16.34
CA LYS A 124 1.46 -2.67 15.22
C LYS A 124 1.04 -3.41 13.96
N ILE A 125 1.59 -4.58 13.69
CA ILE A 125 1.13 -5.45 12.61
C ILE A 125 -0.33 -5.87 12.87
N LEU A 126 -0.67 -6.30 14.09
CA LEU A 126 -2.03 -6.70 14.45
C LEU A 126 -2.99 -5.51 14.46
N GLU A 127 -2.59 -4.34 14.96
CA GLU A 127 -3.39 -3.11 14.90
C GLU A 127 -3.75 -2.74 13.45
N LEU A 128 -2.77 -2.78 12.54
CA LEU A 128 -3.00 -2.51 11.12
C LEU A 128 -3.87 -3.58 10.48
N SER A 129 -3.69 -4.86 10.83
CA SER A 129 -4.51 -5.95 10.30
C SER A 129 -6.00 -5.77 10.63
N GLU A 130 -6.32 -5.29 11.83
CA GLU A 130 -7.70 -4.98 12.21
C GLU A 130 -8.30 -3.84 11.37
N LEU A 131 -7.49 -2.82 11.03
CA LEU A 131 -7.93 -1.74 10.13
C LEU A 131 -8.20 -2.28 8.72
N VAL A 132 -7.32 -3.12 8.20
CA VAL A 132 -7.47 -3.77 6.88
C VAL A 132 -8.75 -4.60 6.81
N ILE A 133 -9.02 -5.42 7.84
CA ILE A 133 -10.24 -6.23 7.94
C ILE A 133 -11.49 -5.34 7.98
N LYS A 134 -11.48 -4.25 8.75
CA LYS A 134 -12.60 -3.29 8.80
C LYS A 134 -12.87 -2.64 7.45
N ILE A 135 -11.83 -2.32 6.68
CA ILE A 135 -11.96 -1.72 5.34
C ILE A 135 -12.56 -2.73 4.37
N GLU A 136 -12.06 -3.97 4.36
CA GLU A 136 -12.61 -5.05 3.53
C GLU A 136 -14.10 -5.28 3.82
N HIS A 137 -14.47 -5.37 5.09
CA HIS A 137 -15.89 -5.52 5.50
C HIS A 137 -16.75 -4.34 5.08
N HIS A 138 -16.21 -3.10 5.16
CA HIS A 138 -16.91 -1.89 4.75
C HIS A 138 -17.25 -1.89 3.26
N TYR A 139 -16.29 -2.29 2.42
CA TYR A 139 -16.46 -2.30 0.97
C TYR A 139 -17.12 -3.58 0.45
N GLY A 140 -17.04 -4.69 1.18
CA GLY A 140 -17.58 -6.00 0.79
C GLY A 140 -16.80 -6.72 -0.31
N PHE A 141 -15.54 -6.34 -0.53
CA PHE A 141 -14.63 -6.97 -1.49
C PHE A 141 -13.18 -6.87 -1.04
N PRO A 142 -12.27 -7.76 -1.55
CA PRO A 142 -10.84 -7.70 -1.27
C PRO A 142 -10.20 -6.38 -1.70
N CYS A 143 -9.45 -5.78 -0.80
CA CYS A 143 -8.84 -4.46 -0.96
C CYS A 143 -7.31 -4.50 -1.00
N ASP A 144 -6.75 -3.68 -1.88
CA ASP A 144 -5.36 -3.23 -1.91
C ASP A 144 -5.32 -1.84 -1.26
N ILE A 145 -4.58 -1.71 -0.17
CA ILE A 145 -4.64 -0.56 0.73
C ILE A 145 -3.25 0.03 0.89
N GLU A 146 -3.09 1.30 0.53
CA GLU A 146 -1.87 2.05 0.84
C GLU A 146 -2.03 2.71 2.22
N TRP A 147 -1.03 2.58 3.05
CA TRP A 147 -1.04 3.09 4.41
C TRP A 147 0.27 3.80 4.77
N ALA A 148 0.19 4.67 5.75
CA ALA A 148 1.32 5.40 6.33
C ALA A 148 1.24 5.39 7.85
N PHE A 149 2.40 5.46 8.51
CA PHE A 149 2.51 5.51 9.96
C PHE A 149 3.33 6.72 10.36
N GLU A 150 2.76 7.56 11.20
CA GLU A 150 3.40 8.77 11.73
C GLU A 150 3.01 8.96 13.19
N ARG A 151 3.99 9.17 14.08
CA ARG A 151 3.78 9.49 15.49
C ARG A 151 2.83 8.53 16.21
N GLY A 152 3.02 7.23 16.00
CA GLY A 152 2.25 6.19 16.66
C GLY A 152 0.88 5.89 16.05
N LYS A 153 0.47 6.56 14.95
CA LYS A 153 -0.85 6.40 14.30
C LYS A 153 -0.74 5.92 12.88
N PHE A 154 -1.67 5.04 12.48
CA PHE A 154 -1.87 4.67 11.10
C PHE A 154 -2.80 5.65 10.36
N TYR A 155 -2.49 5.89 9.12
CA TYR A 155 -3.29 6.67 8.16
C TYR A 155 -3.51 5.82 6.92
N ILE A 156 -4.75 5.66 6.51
CA ILE A 156 -5.08 5.03 5.24
C ILE A 156 -5.01 6.09 4.16
N VAL A 157 -4.17 5.86 3.17
CA VAL A 157 -3.86 6.83 2.12
C VAL A 157 -4.69 6.55 0.87
N GLN A 158 -4.87 5.26 0.54
CA GLN A 158 -5.66 4.82 -0.59
C GLN A 158 -6.25 3.44 -0.29
N SER A 159 -7.42 3.14 -0.85
CA SER A 159 -8.00 1.79 -0.90
C SER A 159 -8.62 1.57 -2.27
N ARG A 160 -8.35 0.40 -2.86
CA ARG A 160 -8.89 0.00 -4.15
C ARG A 160 -9.20 -1.50 -4.17
N PRO A 161 -10.11 -1.98 -5.04
CA PRO A 161 -10.33 -3.40 -5.21
C PRO A 161 -9.09 -4.11 -5.74
N ILE A 162 -8.83 -5.33 -5.27
CA ILE A 162 -7.84 -6.21 -5.89
C ILE A 162 -8.47 -6.79 -7.16
N THR A 163 -7.91 -6.42 -8.33
CA THR A 163 -8.46 -6.81 -9.63
C THR A 163 -7.80 -8.05 -10.24
N THR A 164 -6.74 -8.56 -9.61
CA THR A 164 -5.93 -9.67 -10.09
C THR A 164 -6.38 -11.03 -9.58
N LEU A 165 -7.24 -11.07 -8.57
CA LEU A 165 -7.80 -12.33 -8.06
C LEU A 165 -8.66 -12.98 -9.14
N LYS A 166 -8.53 -14.29 -9.32
CA LYS A 166 -9.45 -15.06 -10.16
C LYS A 166 -10.84 -14.91 -9.57
N LYS A 167 -11.83 -14.52 -10.38
CA LYS A 167 -13.22 -14.53 -9.94
C LYS A 167 -13.56 -15.94 -9.47
N ILE A 168 -13.81 -16.10 -8.17
CA ILE A 168 -14.52 -17.27 -7.67
C ILE A 168 -15.94 -17.12 -8.23
N ILE A 169 -16.23 -17.90 -9.27
CA ILE A 169 -17.55 -18.00 -9.90
C ILE A 169 -18.47 -18.76 -8.95
#